data_d7e725eab08dc391d7e9a93cb6b10951
#
_entry.id   d7e725eab08dc391d7e9a93cb6b10951
#
_cell.length_a   1.000
_cell.length_b   1.000
_cell.length_c   1.000
_cell.angle_alpha   90.00
_cell.angle_beta   90.00
_cell.angle_gamma   90.00
#
_symmetry.space_group_name_H-M   'P 1'
#
loop_
_entity.id
_entity.type
_entity.pdbx_description
1 polymer ?
#
loop_
_entity_poly.entity_id
_entity_poly.type
_entity_poly.pdbx_seq_one_letter_code
_entity_poly.pdbx_strand_id
1 'polypeptide(L)'
;AEFKNVNSGDLGLETEDDTKATEEATTANKALFDAMKDALDGKVKEVKVSTRLKDHPVCLSADGPLSIEMEKVLSKQPGSEGVKSDKVLELNVNHPVFAVLKAAQEAGDTEKLKKYSALLYAQAQLIEGLPVDDPAAYAEAVCSLMQ
;
A
#
# COMPACT_ATOMS: atom_id res chain seq x y z
N ALA A 1 15.15 -22.34 -17.46
CA ALA A 1 14.13 -21.30 -17.29
C ALA A 1 14.03 -20.95 -15.80
N GLU A 2 14.16 -19.69 -15.48
CA GLU A 2 14.02 -19.20 -14.12
C GLU A 2 12.56 -18.81 -13.88
N PHE A 3 11.92 -19.47 -12.93
CA PHE A 3 10.55 -19.12 -12.56
C PHE A 3 10.55 -17.91 -11.65
N LYS A 4 9.98 -16.78 -12.09
CA LYS A 4 9.75 -15.61 -11.25
C LYS A 4 8.32 -15.61 -10.72
N ASN A 5 8.17 -15.25 -9.45
CA ASN A 5 6.85 -15.09 -8.85
C ASN A 5 6.15 -13.86 -9.46
N VAL A 6 4.97 -14.04 -10.01
CA VAL A 6 4.16 -12.98 -10.64
C VAL A 6 3.82 -11.85 -9.66
N ASN A 7 3.80 -12.14 -8.37
CA ASN A 7 3.50 -11.17 -7.31
C ASN A 7 4.77 -10.55 -6.68
N SER A 8 5.97 -10.93 -7.12
CA SER A 8 7.18 -10.17 -6.79
C SER A 8 7.24 -8.94 -7.68
N GLY A 9 7.43 -7.78 -7.09
CA GLY A 9 7.22 -6.47 -7.72
C GLY A 9 8.02 -6.12 -8.98
N ASP A 10 8.93 -6.98 -9.43
CA ASP A 10 9.72 -6.75 -10.64
C ASP A 10 9.64 -7.96 -11.57
N LEU A 11 8.72 -7.91 -12.53
CA LEU A 11 8.60 -8.90 -13.59
C LEU A 11 9.44 -8.56 -14.84
N GLY A 12 10.09 -7.39 -14.84
CA GLY A 12 10.84 -6.90 -15.99
C GLY A 12 9.96 -6.65 -17.23
N LEU A 13 8.64 -6.47 -17.03
CA LEU A 13 7.66 -6.17 -18.07
C LEU A 13 7.41 -4.66 -18.22
N GLU A 14 7.92 -3.87 -17.26
CA GLU A 14 7.83 -2.42 -17.31
C GLU A 14 8.82 -1.88 -18.34
N THR A 15 8.41 -0.89 -19.10
CA THR A 15 9.32 -0.19 -20.01
C THR A 15 10.25 0.72 -19.20
N GLU A 16 11.44 1.00 -19.73
CA GLU A 16 12.38 1.93 -19.06
C GLU A 16 11.75 3.31 -18.82
N ASP A 17 10.82 3.72 -19.66
CA ASP A 17 10.11 4.99 -19.52
C ASP A 17 9.08 4.93 -18.37
N ASP A 18 8.39 3.80 -18.18
CA ASP A 18 7.45 3.61 -17.06
C ASP A 18 8.18 3.60 -15.72
N THR A 19 9.33 2.95 -15.66
CA THR A 19 10.16 2.89 -14.46
C THR A 19 10.67 4.28 -14.07
N LYS A 20 11.17 5.06 -15.03
CA LYS A 20 11.63 6.43 -14.78
C LYS A 20 10.50 7.35 -14.32
N ALA A 21 9.34 7.30 -14.99
CA ALA A 21 8.17 8.09 -14.60
C ALA A 21 7.72 7.77 -13.18
N THR A 22 7.78 6.50 -12.79
CA THR A 22 7.45 6.04 -11.43
C THR A 22 8.45 6.53 -10.40
N GLU A 23 9.73 6.45 -10.70
CA GLU A 23 10.79 6.94 -9.82
C GLU A 23 10.73 8.45 -9.64
N GLU A 24 10.51 9.20 -10.72
CA GLU A 24 10.33 10.65 -10.66
C GLU A 24 9.09 11.04 -9.85
N ALA A 25 7.95 10.39 -10.06
CA ALA A 25 6.73 10.62 -9.30
C ALA A 25 6.90 10.22 -7.82
N THR A 26 7.60 9.15 -7.54
CA THR A 26 7.92 8.73 -6.16
C THR A 26 8.82 9.75 -5.48
N THR A 27 9.84 10.23 -6.17
CA THR A 27 10.76 11.25 -5.63
C THR A 27 10.07 12.58 -5.42
N ALA A 28 9.21 13.01 -6.37
CA ALA A 28 8.45 14.26 -6.25
C ALA A 28 7.45 14.25 -5.08
N ASN A 29 6.96 13.06 -4.70
CA ASN A 29 6.00 12.90 -3.60
C ASN A 29 6.59 12.23 -2.36
N LYS A 30 7.92 12.17 -2.27
CA LYS A 30 8.61 11.48 -1.19
C LYS A 30 8.15 11.93 0.20
N ALA A 31 7.99 13.22 0.41
CA ALA A 31 7.55 13.76 1.70
C ALA A 31 6.15 13.24 2.11
N LEU A 32 5.24 13.10 1.14
CA LEU A 32 3.92 12.50 1.36
C LEU A 32 4.05 11.02 1.71
N PHE A 33 4.86 10.29 0.98
CA PHE A 33 5.04 8.84 1.18
C PHE A 33 5.75 8.52 2.50
N ASP A 34 6.74 9.30 2.88
CA ASP A 34 7.39 9.18 4.19
C ASP A 34 6.40 9.46 5.33
N ALA A 35 5.57 10.50 5.20
CA ALA A 35 4.53 10.81 6.17
C ALA A 35 3.45 9.71 6.27
N MET A 36 3.07 9.10 5.15
CA MET A 36 2.15 7.96 5.13
C MET A 36 2.76 6.72 5.76
N LYS A 37 4.04 6.45 5.50
CA LYS A 37 4.77 5.35 6.11
C LYS A 37 4.85 5.50 7.63
N ASP A 38 5.19 6.69 8.11
CA ASP A 38 5.22 7.02 9.53
C ASP A 38 3.82 6.87 10.16
N ALA A 39 2.78 7.30 9.45
CA ALA A 39 1.39 7.17 9.89
C ALA A 39 0.93 5.71 10.01
N LEU A 40 1.52 4.81 9.22
CA LEU A 40 1.25 3.37 9.25
C LEU A 40 2.07 2.60 10.28
N ASP A 41 2.93 3.29 11.03
CA ASP A 41 3.66 2.76 12.18
C ASP A 41 4.38 1.42 11.89
N GLY A 42 5.12 1.37 10.79
CA GLY A 42 5.91 0.20 10.40
C GLY A 42 5.12 -0.96 9.81
N LYS A 43 3.82 -0.79 9.53
CA LYS A 43 3.00 -1.83 8.87
C LYS A 43 3.41 -2.07 7.42
N VAL A 44 4.06 -1.11 6.80
CA VAL A 44 4.63 -1.20 5.45
C VAL A 44 6.10 -0.83 5.47
N LYS A 45 6.87 -1.48 4.65
CA LYS A 45 8.30 -1.21 4.46
C LYS A 45 8.51 0.08 3.66
N GLU A 46 7.67 0.30 2.67
CA GLU A 46 7.75 1.43 1.75
C GLU A 46 6.37 1.81 1.23
N VAL A 47 6.24 3.07 0.83
CA VAL A 47 5.11 3.60 0.05
C VAL A 47 5.67 4.13 -1.25
N LYS A 48 5.11 3.72 -2.38
CA LYS A 48 5.56 4.12 -3.72
C LYS A 48 4.41 4.30 -4.71
N VAL A 49 4.73 4.84 -5.87
CA VAL A 49 3.77 4.94 -6.99
C VAL A 49 3.63 3.57 -7.68
N SER A 50 2.41 3.22 -8.06
CA SER A 50 2.12 2.06 -8.88
C SER A 50 1.98 2.43 -10.35
N THR A 51 2.61 1.66 -11.21
CA THR A 51 2.40 1.70 -12.66
C THR A 51 1.27 0.78 -13.12
N ARG A 52 0.88 -0.17 -12.26
CA ARG A 52 -0.06 -1.26 -12.61
C ARG A 52 -1.52 -0.92 -12.35
N LEU A 53 -1.77 0.03 -11.43
CA LEU A 53 -3.13 0.38 -11.03
C LEU A 53 -3.79 1.30 -12.04
N LYS A 54 -4.99 0.92 -12.49
CA LYS A 54 -5.85 1.75 -13.36
C LYS A 54 -7.03 2.34 -12.59
N ASP A 55 -7.83 1.49 -11.97
CA ASP A 55 -9.10 1.87 -11.34
C ASP A 55 -9.00 1.93 -9.81
N HIS A 56 -8.15 1.11 -9.20
CA HIS A 56 -8.00 1.08 -7.75
C HIS A 56 -7.04 2.16 -7.25
N PRO A 57 -7.31 2.76 -6.08
CA PRO A 57 -6.43 3.79 -5.51
C PRO A 57 -5.13 3.23 -4.96
N VAL A 58 -5.15 1.99 -4.48
CA VAL A 58 -4.02 1.35 -3.79
C VAL A 58 -3.97 -0.15 -4.05
N CYS A 59 -2.79 -0.72 -3.91
CA CYS A 59 -2.59 -2.15 -3.76
C CYS A 59 -1.42 -2.44 -2.82
N LEU A 60 -1.29 -3.70 -2.39
CA LEU A 60 -0.12 -4.19 -1.66
C LEU A 60 0.71 -5.10 -2.56
N SER A 61 2.02 -4.96 -2.45
CA SER A 61 2.98 -5.93 -2.97
C SER A 61 3.90 -6.39 -1.84
N ALA A 62 4.58 -7.49 -2.04
CA ALA A 62 5.60 -7.97 -1.12
C ALA A 62 6.99 -7.65 -1.67
N ASP A 63 7.88 -7.18 -0.80
CA ASP A 63 9.29 -7.00 -1.08
C ASP A 63 10.09 -7.98 -0.22
N GLY A 64 10.67 -8.98 -0.87
CA GLY A 64 11.45 -10.01 -0.18
C GLY A 64 11.05 -11.43 -0.54
N PRO A 65 11.62 -12.42 0.17
CA PRO A 65 11.44 -13.84 -0.16
C PRO A 65 10.05 -14.38 0.17
N LEU A 66 9.31 -13.71 1.08
CA LEU A 66 7.97 -14.11 1.48
C LEU A 66 6.92 -13.31 0.72
N SER A 67 6.17 -13.97 -0.15
CA SER A 67 5.06 -13.34 -0.86
C SER A 67 3.80 -13.21 0.00
N ILE A 68 2.89 -12.32 -0.39
CA ILE A 68 1.58 -12.17 0.26
C ILE A 68 0.80 -13.49 0.22
N GLU A 69 0.88 -14.25 -0.88
CA GLU A 69 0.23 -15.55 -0.99
C GLU A 69 0.79 -16.58 -0.01
N MET A 70 2.10 -16.60 0.20
CA MET A 70 2.73 -17.44 1.21
C MET A 70 2.31 -17.04 2.63
N GLU A 71 2.24 -15.74 2.92
CA GLU A 71 1.71 -15.24 4.19
C GLU A 71 0.29 -15.73 4.46
N LYS A 72 -0.60 -15.67 3.46
CA LYS A 72 -1.97 -16.18 3.56
C LYS A 72 -2.05 -17.67 3.88
N VAL A 73 -1.17 -18.46 3.29
CA VAL A 73 -1.11 -19.91 3.54
C VAL A 73 -0.57 -20.19 4.94
N LEU A 74 0.52 -19.53 5.30
CA LEU A 74 1.17 -19.71 6.60
C LEU A 74 0.30 -19.23 7.75
N SER A 75 -0.42 -18.11 7.59
CA SER A 75 -1.30 -17.57 8.64
C SER A 75 -2.46 -18.50 9.01
N LYS A 76 -2.79 -19.46 8.15
CA LYS A 76 -3.80 -20.51 8.40
C LYS A 76 -3.25 -21.74 9.10
N GLN A 77 -1.93 -21.85 9.25
CA GLN A 77 -1.30 -22.99 9.90
C GLN A 77 -1.08 -22.72 11.39
N PRO A 78 -1.46 -23.67 12.29
CA PRO A 78 -1.16 -23.54 13.70
C PRO A 78 0.35 -23.46 13.93
N GLY A 79 0.80 -22.50 14.72
CA GLY A 79 2.21 -22.29 15.04
C GLY A 79 2.98 -21.34 14.10
N SER A 80 2.33 -20.84 13.07
CA SER A 80 2.92 -19.84 12.16
C SER A 80 2.44 -18.41 12.46
N GLU A 81 1.90 -18.20 13.64
CA GLU A 81 1.41 -16.89 14.08
C GLU A 81 2.58 -15.87 14.08
N GLY A 82 2.38 -14.77 13.39
CA GLY A 82 3.38 -13.70 13.31
C GLY A 82 4.30 -13.73 12.07
N VAL A 83 4.18 -14.71 11.19
CA VAL A 83 4.89 -14.69 9.90
C VAL A 83 4.19 -13.67 8.98
N LYS A 84 4.86 -12.56 8.74
CA LYS A 84 4.38 -11.47 7.86
C LYS A 84 5.39 -11.18 6.77
N SER A 85 4.90 -10.93 5.57
CA SER A 85 5.72 -10.45 4.46
C SER A 85 6.06 -8.96 4.64
N ASP A 86 7.19 -8.53 4.09
CA ASP A 86 7.51 -7.11 3.96
C ASP A 86 6.59 -6.49 2.92
N LYS A 87 5.64 -5.69 3.37
CA LYS A 87 4.61 -5.10 2.51
C LYS A 87 5.05 -3.75 1.98
N VAL A 88 4.75 -3.51 0.72
CA VAL A 88 4.89 -2.22 0.05
C VAL A 88 3.51 -1.74 -0.35
N LEU A 89 3.16 -0.53 0.07
CA LEU A 89 1.91 0.11 -0.34
C LEU A 89 2.15 0.87 -1.64
N GLU A 90 1.45 0.48 -2.68
CA GLU A 90 1.51 1.13 -3.99
C GLU A 90 0.29 2.01 -4.21
N LEU A 91 0.52 3.26 -4.60
CA LEU A 91 -0.52 4.28 -4.81
C LEU A 91 -0.70 4.60 -6.29
N ASN A 92 -1.95 4.75 -6.69
CA ASN A 92 -2.31 5.26 -8.01
C ASN A 92 -2.38 6.79 -7.98
N VAL A 93 -1.37 7.44 -8.54
CA VAL A 93 -1.28 8.92 -8.59
C VAL A 93 -2.38 9.56 -9.47
N ASN A 94 -2.99 8.80 -10.36
CA ASN A 94 -4.07 9.27 -11.23
C ASN A 94 -5.45 9.13 -10.58
N HIS A 95 -5.54 8.47 -9.42
CA HIS A 95 -6.79 8.32 -8.71
C HIS A 95 -7.12 9.60 -7.90
N PRO A 96 -8.39 10.06 -7.85
CA PRO A 96 -8.78 11.27 -7.13
C PRO A 96 -8.36 11.30 -5.65
N VAL A 97 -8.28 10.14 -5.00
CA VAL A 97 -7.83 10.00 -3.61
C VAL A 97 -6.39 10.50 -3.42
N PHE A 98 -5.54 10.38 -4.42
CA PHE A 98 -4.18 10.88 -4.34
C PHE A 98 -4.13 12.41 -4.15
N ALA A 99 -4.99 13.15 -4.85
CA ALA A 99 -5.11 14.59 -4.69
C ALA A 99 -5.58 14.97 -3.27
N VAL A 100 -6.45 14.17 -2.68
CA VAL A 100 -6.93 14.38 -1.30
C VAL A 100 -5.80 14.16 -0.28
N LEU A 101 -4.98 13.13 -0.46
CA LEU A 101 -3.81 12.87 0.39
C LEU A 101 -2.80 14.02 0.30
N LYS A 102 -2.52 14.47 -0.91
CA LYS A 102 -1.60 15.57 -1.15
C LYS A 102 -2.11 16.87 -0.51
N ALA A 103 -3.38 17.20 -0.67
CA ALA A 103 -4.00 18.36 -0.04
C ALA A 103 -3.95 18.28 1.50
N ALA A 104 -4.16 17.12 2.10
CA ALA A 104 -4.04 16.94 3.54
C ALA A 104 -2.61 17.15 4.03
N GLN A 105 -1.62 16.69 3.28
CA GLN A 105 -0.22 16.91 3.59
C GLN A 105 0.17 18.40 3.47
N GLU A 106 -0.22 19.06 2.39
CA GLU A 106 0.06 20.49 2.15
C GLU A 106 -0.61 21.40 3.20
N ALA A 107 -1.79 21.00 3.68
CA ALA A 107 -2.48 21.69 4.78
C ALA A 107 -1.86 21.44 6.16
N GLY A 108 -0.92 20.49 6.27
CA GLY A 108 -0.34 20.08 7.53
C GLY A 108 -1.30 19.31 8.46
N ASP A 109 -2.39 18.77 7.90
CA ASP A 109 -3.39 17.99 8.62
C ASP A 109 -2.92 16.54 8.80
N THR A 110 -2.04 16.35 9.78
CA THR A 110 -1.42 15.06 10.08
C THR A 110 -2.45 14.01 10.51
N GLU A 111 -3.48 14.41 11.27
CA GLU A 111 -4.52 13.50 11.74
C GLU A 111 -5.35 12.96 10.57
N LYS A 112 -5.72 13.83 9.65
CA LYS A 112 -6.45 13.45 8.44
C LYS A 112 -5.60 12.53 7.54
N LEU A 113 -4.32 12.88 7.37
CA LEU A 113 -3.39 12.05 6.60
C LEU A 113 -3.23 10.66 7.22
N LYS A 114 -3.07 10.59 8.54
CA LYS A 114 -2.97 9.34 9.30
C LYS A 114 -4.22 8.47 9.12
N LYS A 115 -5.40 9.07 9.27
CA LYS A 115 -6.68 8.39 9.09
C LYS A 115 -6.83 7.82 7.68
N TYR A 116 -6.53 8.62 6.67
CA TYR A 116 -6.63 8.20 5.27
C TYR A 116 -5.59 7.13 4.91
N SER A 117 -4.36 7.24 5.41
CA SER A 117 -3.33 6.23 5.21
C SER A 117 -3.74 4.88 5.79
N ALA A 118 -4.27 4.87 7.01
CA ALA A 118 -4.77 3.65 7.66
C ALA A 118 -5.96 3.05 6.90
N LEU A 119 -6.88 3.89 6.41
CA LEU A 119 -8.04 3.47 5.63
C LEU A 119 -7.61 2.82 4.30
N LEU A 120 -6.70 3.45 3.57
CA LEU A 120 -6.18 2.93 2.30
C LEU A 120 -5.37 1.64 2.48
N TYR A 121 -4.61 1.54 3.56
CA TYR A 121 -3.90 0.31 3.89
C TYR A 121 -4.87 -0.85 4.16
N ALA A 122 -5.93 -0.61 4.94
CA ALA A 122 -6.96 -1.60 5.20
C ALA A 122 -7.71 -2.01 3.91
N GLN A 123 -7.99 -1.07 3.03
CA GLN A 123 -8.57 -1.37 1.70
C GLN A 123 -7.63 -2.24 0.87
N ALA A 124 -6.34 -1.94 0.86
CA ALA A 124 -5.35 -2.73 0.14
C ALA A 124 -5.25 -4.16 0.70
N GLN A 125 -5.34 -4.33 2.02
CA GLN A 125 -5.43 -5.66 2.65
C GLN A 125 -6.67 -6.42 2.17
N LEU A 126 -7.84 -5.78 2.12
CA LEU A 126 -9.08 -6.41 1.63
C LEU A 126 -8.99 -6.81 0.16
N ILE A 127 -8.41 -5.95 -0.69
CA ILE A 127 -8.20 -6.25 -2.12
C ILE A 127 -7.32 -7.48 -2.29
N GLU A 128 -6.27 -7.60 -1.49
CA GLU A 128 -5.36 -8.76 -1.50
C GLU A 128 -5.92 -9.99 -0.78
N GLY A 129 -7.09 -9.89 -0.16
CA GLY A 129 -7.68 -11.00 0.61
C GLY A 129 -6.97 -11.30 1.93
N LEU A 130 -6.28 -10.32 2.47
CA LEU A 130 -5.71 -10.37 3.82
C LEU A 130 -6.75 -9.93 4.85
N PRO A 131 -6.67 -10.43 6.09
CA PRO A 131 -7.49 -9.91 7.17
C PRO A 131 -7.09 -8.47 7.49
N VAL A 132 -8.08 -7.62 7.77
CA VAL A 132 -7.85 -6.27 8.30
C VAL A 132 -7.43 -6.37 9.75
N ASP A 133 -6.39 -5.65 10.15
CA ASP A 133 -5.85 -5.71 11.51
C ASP A 133 -6.90 -5.29 12.57
N ASP A 134 -7.64 -4.21 12.29
CA ASP A 134 -8.73 -3.72 13.14
C ASP A 134 -9.96 -3.39 12.29
N PRO A 135 -10.87 -4.37 12.10
CA PRO A 135 -12.08 -4.16 11.32
C PRO A 135 -13.04 -3.12 11.91
N ALA A 136 -13.06 -2.96 13.23
CA ALA A 136 -13.91 -1.99 13.90
C ALA A 136 -13.44 -0.56 13.62
N ALA A 137 -12.15 -0.30 13.78
CA ALA A 137 -11.55 0.99 13.43
C ALA A 137 -11.71 1.32 11.94
N TYR A 138 -11.60 0.32 11.07
CA TYR A 138 -11.86 0.50 9.64
C TYR A 138 -13.31 0.92 9.37
N ALA A 139 -14.28 0.23 9.95
CA ALA A 139 -15.70 0.55 9.78
C ALA A 139 -16.03 1.97 10.32
N GLU A 140 -15.47 2.33 11.47
CA GLU A 140 -15.63 3.67 12.05
C GLU A 140 -15.03 4.75 11.15
N ALA A 141 -13.83 4.51 10.60
CA ALA A 141 -13.18 5.42 9.66
C ALA A 141 -14.03 5.64 8.40
N VAL A 142 -14.61 4.57 7.84
CA VAL A 142 -15.52 4.66 6.69
C VAL A 142 -16.76 5.47 7.04
N CYS A 143 -17.43 5.19 8.15
CA CYS A 143 -18.62 5.92 8.59
C CYS A 143 -18.34 7.42 8.80
N SER A 144 -17.17 7.76 9.29
CA SER A 144 -16.77 9.16 9.51
C SER A 144 -16.57 9.96 8.21
N LEU A 145 -16.39 9.28 7.07
CA LEU A 145 -16.33 9.94 5.76
C LEU A 145 -17.72 10.25 5.18
N MET A 146 -18.76 9.65 5.75
CA MET A 146 -20.16 9.83 5.30
C MET A 146 -20.89 10.95 6.05
N GLN A 147 -20.23 11.61 6.99
CA GLN A 147 -20.80 12.70 7.82
C GLN A 147 -20.48 14.08 7.26
#